data_5ac6685aea4b13a75ed5f23870a8c98f
#
_entry.id   5ac6685aea4b13a75ed5f23870a8c98f
#
_cell.length_a   1.000
_cell.length_b   1.000
_cell.length_c   1.000
_cell.angle_alpha   90.00
_cell.angle_beta   90.00
_cell.angle_gamma   90.00
#
_symmetry.space_group_name_H-M   'P 1'
#
loop_
_entity.id
_entity.type
_entity.pdbx_description
1 polymer ?
#
loop_
_entity_poly.entity_id
_entity_poly.type
_entity_poly.pdbx_seq_one_letter_code
_entity_poly.pdbx_strand_id
1 'polypeptide(L)'
;MPEVTAIEYIKMYAPFYPTFRDDICKACVESFEINLSDRLSKMSQGQRKKVAITLALAAHTPLLLMDEPTNGLDIPSKATFRRLVASLIDDNQTVIISTHQVRDLESLIDTVLILDQRQILLNKTLNEIGDKLYFGPLLPEEKALYSEPTPQGTIGVTARDGKEETAVSLELLFNAAITYPKEIQRIMNS
;
A
#
# COMPACT_ATOMS: atom_id res chain seq x y z
N MET A 1 2.15 -15.85 22.44
CA MET A 1 0.98 -15.87 21.55
C MET A 1 -0.16 -16.53 22.27
N PRO A 2 -1.42 -16.03 22.14
CA PRO A 2 -2.55 -16.67 22.80
C PRO A 2 -2.78 -18.08 22.24
N GLU A 3 -3.15 -19.01 23.14
CA GLU A 3 -3.46 -20.42 22.83
C GLU A 3 -4.87 -20.60 22.22
N VAL A 4 -5.38 -19.57 21.55
CA VAL A 4 -6.71 -19.55 20.93
C VAL A 4 -6.64 -19.93 19.45
N THR A 5 -7.72 -20.46 18.93
CA THR A 5 -7.90 -20.71 17.48
C THR A 5 -8.20 -19.41 16.72
N ALA A 6 -8.07 -19.44 15.39
CA ALA A 6 -8.39 -18.26 14.57
C ALA A 6 -9.85 -17.81 14.75
N ILE A 7 -10.80 -18.76 14.83
CA ILE A 7 -12.22 -18.42 15.06
C ILE A 7 -12.46 -17.81 16.45
N GLU A 8 -11.80 -18.33 17.48
CA GLU A 8 -11.91 -17.79 18.83
C GLU A 8 -11.32 -16.37 18.90
N TYR A 9 -10.19 -16.15 18.23
CA TYR A 9 -9.57 -14.83 18.12
C TYR A 9 -10.52 -13.82 17.46
N ILE A 10 -11.09 -14.15 16.30
CA ILE A 10 -12.06 -13.29 15.59
C ILE A 10 -13.27 -13.00 16.49
N LYS A 11 -13.87 -14.04 17.10
CA LYS A 11 -15.03 -13.88 18.00
C LYS A 11 -14.74 -13.04 19.24
N MET A 12 -13.50 -13.06 19.73
CA MET A 12 -13.08 -12.27 20.89
C MET A 12 -13.01 -10.76 20.55
N TYR A 13 -12.56 -10.42 19.35
CA TYR A 13 -12.36 -9.02 18.95
C TYR A 13 -13.57 -8.40 18.22
N ALA A 14 -14.35 -9.19 17.48
CA ALA A 14 -15.50 -8.71 16.71
C ALA A 14 -16.48 -7.84 17.55
N PRO A 15 -16.82 -8.16 18.81
CA PRO A 15 -17.75 -7.34 19.61
C PRO A 15 -17.26 -5.92 19.94
N PHE A 16 -15.96 -5.64 19.79
CA PHE A 16 -15.39 -4.29 19.99
C PHE A 16 -15.62 -3.36 18.78
N TYR A 17 -16.08 -3.91 17.66
CA TYR A 17 -16.34 -3.17 16.44
C TYR A 17 -17.84 -3.19 16.10
N PRO A 18 -18.60 -2.14 16.43
CA PRO A 18 -20.06 -2.08 16.14
C PRO A 18 -20.39 -2.23 14.65
N THR A 19 -19.42 -1.90 13.79
CA THR A 19 -19.53 -1.96 12.32
C THR A 19 -19.07 -3.30 11.74
N PHE A 20 -18.74 -4.30 12.58
CA PHE A 20 -18.21 -5.58 12.14
C PHE A 20 -19.15 -6.29 11.14
N ARG A 21 -18.58 -6.76 10.05
CA ARG A 21 -19.27 -7.40 8.92
C ARG A 21 -18.89 -8.86 8.82
N ASP A 22 -19.81 -9.75 9.19
CA ASP A 22 -19.62 -11.20 9.11
C ASP A 22 -19.44 -11.70 7.67
N ASP A 23 -20.10 -11.07 6.70
CA ASP A 23 -19.97 -11.38 5.28
C ASP A 23 -18.57 -11.06 4.75
N ILE A 24 -17.99 -9.92 5.12
CA ILE A 24 -16.61 -9.55 4.81
C ILE A 24 -15.63 -10.55 5.47
N CYS A 25 -15.86 -10.89 6.75
CA CYS A 25 -15.05 -11.86 7.45
C CYS A 25 -15.02 -13.20 6.70
N LYS A 26 -16.18 -13.73 6.31
CA LYS A 26 -16.29 -14.97 5.53
C LYS A 26 -15.56 -14.88 4.19
N ALA A 27 -15.77 -13.82 3.44
CA ALA A 27 -15.10 -13.61 2.15
C ALA A 27 -13.56 -13.59 2.29
N CYS A 28 -13.04 -12.95 3.34
CA CYS A 28 -11.61 -12.93 3.63
C CYS A 28 -11.08 -14.31 4.03
N VAL A 29 -11.79 -15.04 4.90
CA VAL A 29 -11.43 -16.40 5.33
C VAL A 29 -11.33 -17.34 4.15
N GLU A 30 -12.32 -17.30 3.25
CA GLU A 30 -12.34 -18.11 2.03
C GLU A 30 -11.22 -17.72 1.06
N SER A 31 -11.05 -16.43 0.80
CA SER A 31 -10.04 -15.94 -0.15
C SER A 31 -8.60 -16.17 0.31
N PHE A 32 -8.32 -16.11 1.59
CA PHE A 32 -7.01 -16.38 2.18
C PHE A 32 -6.81 -17.85 2.57
N GLU A 33 -7.83 -18.70 2.38
CA GLU A 33 -7.80 -20.13 2.74
C GLU A 33 -7.42 -20.36 4.21
N ILE A 34 -8.04 -19.57 5.12
CA ILE A 34 -7.74 -19.65 6.55
C ILE A 34 -8.45 -20.83 7.17
N ASN A 35 -7.70 -21.77 7.77
CA ASN A 35 -8.30 -22.80 8.61
C ASN A 35 -8.63 -22.21 9.99
N LEU A 36 -9.91 -21.96 10.23
CA LEU A 36 -10.42 -21.34 11.44
C LEU A 36 -10.17 -22.15 12.72
N SER A 37 -9.95 -23.46 12.59
CA SER A 37 -9.67 -24.36 13.74
C SER A 37 -8.21 -24.38 14.16
N ASP A 38 -7.30 -23.79 13.37
CA ASP A 38 -5.89 -23.76 13.69
C ASP A 38 -5.60 -22.78 14.83
N ARG A 39 -4.74 -23.19 15.76
CA ARG A 39 -4.29 -22.31 16.85
C ARG A 39 -3.29 -21.28 16.32
N LEU A 40 -3.46 -20.01 16.73
CA LEU A 40 -2.57 -18.92 16.33
C LEU A 40 -1.11 -19.20 16.71
N SER A 41 -0.86 -19.88 17.83
CA SER A 41 0.48 -20.26 18.28
C SER A 41 1.19 -21.23 17.31
N LYS A 42 0.43 -22.03 16.55
CA LYS A 42 0.93 -23.00 15.56
C LYS A 42 0.96 -22.49 14.13
N MET A 43 0.35 -21.35 13.85
CA MET A 43 0.34 -20.72 12.54
C MET A 43 1.68 -20.10 12.19
N SER A 44 2.05 -20.10 10.90
CA SER A 44 3.16 -19.29 10.37
C SER A 44 2.89 -17.79 10.54
N GLN A 45 3.91 -16.97 10.40
CA GLN A 45 3.76 -15.51 10.45
C GLN A 45 2.76 -15.00 9.38
N GLY A 46 2.87 -15.52 8.16
CA GLY A 46 1.95 -15.17 7.07
C GLY A 46 0.51 -15.57 7.36
N GLN A 47 0.27 -16.78 7.90
CA GLN A 47 -1.06 -17.22 8.28
C GLN A 47 -1.68 -16.34 9.36
N ARG A 48 -0.92 -16.00 10.40
CA ARG A 48 -1.38 -15.06 11.45
C ARG A 48 -1.70 -13.69 10.88
N LYS A 49 -0.89 -13.21 9.93
CA LYS A 49 -1.13 -11.94 9.26
C LYS A 49 -2.43 -11.95 8.46
N LYS A 50 -2.72 -13.04 7.75
CA LYS A 50 -4.02 -13.23 7.06
C LYS A 50 -5.20 -13.13 8.01
N VAL A 51 -5.12 -13.74 9.21
CA VAL A 51 -6.16 -13.64 10.23
C VAL A 51 -6.30 -12.19 10.73
N ALA A 52 -5.20 -11.49 10.98
CA ALA A 52 -5.23 -10.09 11.41
C ALA A 52 -5.83 -9.17 10.34
N ILE A 53 -5.46 -9.35 9.07
CA ILE A 53 -6.04 -8.60 7.94
C ILE A 53 -7.54 -8.89 7.81
N THR A 54 -7.95 -10.14 7.95
CA THR A 54 -9.38 -10.53 7.93
C THR A 54 -10.17 -9.78 9.00
N LEU A 55 -9.67 -9.74 10.24
CA LEU A 55 -10.30 -9.02 11.33
C LEU A 55 -10.36 -7.51 11.04
N ALA A 56 -9.28 -6.94 10.54
CA ALA A 56 -9.17 -5.52 10.24
C ALA A 56 -10.15 -5.07 9.12
N LEU A 57 -10.25 -5.82 8.04
CA LEU A 57 -11.21 -5.55 6.96
C LEU A 57 -12.66 -5.75 7.42
N ALA A 58 -12.92 -6.84 8.17
CA ALA A 58 -14.24 -7.15 8.70
C ALA A 58 -14.72 -6.16 9.77
N ALA A 59 -13.82 -5.50 10.49
CA ALA A 59 -14.18 -4.44 11.44
C ALA A 59 -14.91 -3.27 10.77
N HIS A 60 -14.71 -3.07 9.47
CA HIS A 60 -15.42 -2.13 8.60
C HIS A 60 -15.53 -0.71 9.21
N THR A 61 -14.42 -0.25 9.78
CA THR A 61 -14.33 1.07 10.41
C THR A 61 -14.18 2.18 9.36
N PRO A 62 -14.67 3.41 9.61
CA PRO A 62 -14.47 4.54 8.69
C PRO A 62 -13.01 4.88 8.41
N LEU A 63 -12.12 4.60 9.38
CA LEU A 63 -10.67 4.74 9.23
C LEU A 63 -9.99 3.40 9.56
N LEU A 64 -9.22 2.89 8.61
CA LEU A 64 -8.42 1.68 8.77
C LEU A 64 -6.93 2.01 8.59
N LEU A 65 -6.14 1.69 9.62
CA LEU A 65 -4.68 1.87 9.60
C LEU A 65 -4.02 0.50 9.50
N MET A 66 -3.16 0.33 8.51
CA MET A 66 -2.40 -0.91 8.32
C MET A 66 -0.91 -0.61 8.25
N ASP A 67 -0.14 -1.23 9.14
CA ASP A 67 1.32 -1.13 9.15
C ASP A 67 1.94 -2.39 8.52
N GLU A 68 2.65 -2.20 7.39
CA GLU A 68 3.30 -3.26 6.62
C GLU A 68 2.39 -4.49 6.39
N PRO A 69 1.17 -4.33 5.83
CA PRO A 69 0.22 -5.44 5.77
C PRO A 69 0.67 -6.59 4.86
N THR A 70 1.45 -6.32 3.83
CA THR A 70 1.93 -7.34 2.88
C THR A 70 3.24 -8.00 3.29
N ASN A 71 3.94 -7.47 4.30
CA ASN A 71 5.21 -8.04 4.76
C ASN A 71 4.98 -9.44 5.38
N GLY A 72 5.74 -10.42 4.89
CA GLY A 72 5.63 -11.83 5.31
C GLY A 72 4.51 -12.62 4.63
N LEU A 73 3.77 -12.03 3.69
CA LEU A 73 2.88 -12.74 2.79
C LEU A 73 3.64 -13.28 1.57
N ASP A 74 3.24 -14.43 1.08
CA ASP A 74 3.68 -14.96 -0.20
C ASP A 74 3.03 -14.19 -1.38
N ILE A 75 3.56 -14.37 -2.60
CA ILE A 75 3.08 -13.66 -3.80
C ILE A 75 1.57 -13.85 -4.05
N PRO A 76 1.01 -15.08 -3.99
CA PRO A 76 -0.43 -15.27 -4.14
C PRO A 76 -1.25 -14.55 -3.07
N SER A 77 -0.80 -14.57 -1.82
CA SER A 77 -1.49 -13.88 -0.71
C SER A 77 -1.44 -12.35 -0.83
N LYS A 78 -0.35 -11.79 -1.35
CA LYS A 78 -0.28 -10.36 -1.68
C LYS A 78 -1.30 -9.97 -2.76
N ALA A 79 -1.43 -10.80 -3.81
CA ALA A 79 -2.45 -10.58 -4.85
C ALA A 79 -3.87 -10.68 -4.28
N THR A 80 -4.12 -11.65 -3.40
CA THR A 80 -5.41 -11.79 -2.69
C THR A 80 -5.69 -10.57 -1.81
N PHE A 81 -4.70 -10.07 -1.06
CA PHE A 81 -4.84 -8.85 -0.26
C PHE A 81 -5.28 -7.66 -1.11
N ARG A 82 -4.59 -7.40 -2.24
CA ARG A 82 -4.96 -6.30 -3.14
C ARG A 82 -6.41 -6.41 -3.63
N ARG A 83 -6.80 -7.61 -4.07
CA ARG A 83 -8.17 -7.85 -4.55
C ARG A 83 -9.21 -7.62 -3.46
N LEU A 84 -8.95 -8.10 -2.23
CA LEU A 84 -9.86 -7.91 -1.10
C LEU A 84 -10.00 -6.44 -0.73
N VAL A 85 -8.91 -5.70 -0.61
CA VAL A 85 -8.95 -4.26 -0.33
C VAL A 85 -9.74 -3.52 -1.42
N ALA A 86 -9.43 -3.77 -2.69
CA ALA A 86 -10.11 -3.12 -3.81
C ALA A 86 -11.62 -3.44 -3.90
N SER A 87 -12.06 -4.60 -3.40
CA SER A 87 -13.45 -5.04 -3.52
C SER A 87 -14.30 -4.81 -2.27
N LEU A 88 -13.70 -4.63 -1.11
CA LEU A 88 -14.39 -4.60 0.19
C LEU A 88 -14.40 -3.21 0.85
N ILE A 89 -13.49 -2.33 0.43
CA ILE A 89 -13.47 -0.94 0.91
C ILE A 89 -14.47 -0.13 0.11
N ASP A 90 -15.29 0.66 0.79
CA ASP A 90 -16.28 1.54 0.18
C ASP A 90 -15.91 3.04 0.33
N ASP A 91 -16.68 3.90 -0.34
CA ASP A 91 -16.44 5.35 -0.40
C ASP A 91 -16.51 6.06 0.97
N ASN A 92 -17.05 5.41 2.00
CA ASN A 92 -17.13 5.96 3.35
C ASN A 92 -15.93 5.56 4.22
N GLN A 93 -15.00 4.81 3.66
CA GLN A 93 -13.82 4.33 4.38
C GLN A 93 -12.55 4.98 3.86
N THR A 94 -11.67 5.33 4.78
CA THR A 94 -10.30 5.75 4.49
C THR A 94 -9.33 4.66 4.95
N VAL A 95 -8.47 4.21 4.04
CA VAL A 95 -7.42 3.23 4.37
C VAL A 95 -6.07 3.89 4.26
N ILE A 96 -5.30 3.87 5.35
CA ILE A 96 -3.92 4.34 5.38
C ILE A 96 -3.01 3.13 5.55
N ILE A 97 -2.12 2.94 4.60
CA ILE A 97 -1.16 1.82 4.60
C ILE A 97 0.25 2.39 4.66
N SER A 98 1.00 2.04 5.73
CA SER A 98 2.44 2.26 5.75
C SER A 98 3.15 1.07 5.13
N THR A 99 4.12 1.31 4.24
CA THR A 99 4.96 0.27 3.66
C THR A 99 6.25 0.80 3.09
N HIS A 100 7.27 -0.06 3.10
CA HIS A 100 8.50 0.11 2.31
C HIS A 100 8.48 -0.74 1.02
N GLN A 101 7.47 -1.59 0.83
CA GLN A 101 7.26 -2.41 -0.38
C GLN A 101 6.21 -1.77 -1.29
N VAL A 102 6.52 -0.58 -1.79
CA VAL A 102 5.57 0.27 -2.52
C VAL A 102 4.98 -0.38 -3.77
N ARG A 103 5.74 -1.22 -4.46
CA ARG A 103 5.28 -1.95 -5.67
C ARG A 103 4.06 -2.85 -5.40
N ASP A 104 3.93 -3.36 -4.17
CA ASP A 104 2.80 -4.22 -3.81
C ASP A 104 1.46 -3.46 -3.77
N LEU A 105 1.50 -2.13 -3.71
CA LEU A 105 0.32 -1.29 -3.47
C LEU A 105 0.01 -0.28 -4.60
N GLU A 106 0.85 -0.15 -5.61
CA GLU A 106 0.69 0.84 -6.69
C GLU A 106 -0.71 0.84 -7.34
N SER A 107 -1.35 -0.32 -7.40
CA SER A 107 -2.68 -0.47 -7.99
C SER A 107 -3.86 -0.19 -7.04
N LEU A 108 -3.59 0.14 -5.77
CA LEU A 108 -4.61 0.29 -4.73
C LEU A 108 -4.76 1.72 -4.23
N ILE A 109 -3.72 2.52 -4.38
CA ILE A 109 -3.66 3.85 -3.75
C ILE A 109 -4.05 4.94 -4.73
N ASP A 110 -4.61 6.00 -4.21
CA ASP A 110 -4.93 7.24 -4.93
C ASP A 110 -4.08 8.42 -4.44
N THR A 111 -3.59 8.35 -3.21
CA THR A 111 -2.85 9.42 -2.55
C THR A 111 -1.56 8.88 -1.94
N VAL A 112 -0.48 9.63 -2.10
CA VAL A 112 0.85 9.32 -1.56
C VAL A 112 1.25 10.34 -0.52
N LEU A 113 1.68 9.84 0.66
CA LEU A 113 2.25 10.62 1.72
C LEU A 113 3.66 10.09 2.01
N ILE A 114 4.69 10.91 1.72
CA ILE A 114 6.09 10.56 1.98
C ILE A 114 6.54 11.25 3.26
N LEU A 115 6.99 10.46 4.23
CA LEU A 115 7.51 10.90 5.51
C LEU A 115 9.01 10.63 5.59
N ASP A 116 9.79 11.64 5.93
CA ASP A 116 11.21 11.50 6.28
C ASP A 116 11.57 12.44 7.42
N GLN A 117 12.46 12.00 8.32
CA GLN A 117 12.97 12.77 9.46
C GLN A 117 11.88 13.57 10.22
N ARG A 118 10.70 12.95 10.41
CA ARG A 118 9.52 13.54 11.07
C ARG A 118 8.88 14.71 10.30
N GLN A 119 9.16 14.83 9.02
CA GLN A 119 8.55 15.83 8.14
C GLN A 119 7.78 15.14 7.01
N ILE A 120 6.69 15.77 6.59
CA ILE A 120 5.96 15.38 5.39
C ILE A 120 6.69 16.02 4.21
N LEU A 121 7.32 15.20 3.38
CA LEU A 121 8.00 15.66 2.17
C LEU A 121 7.02 15.84 1.01
N LEU A 122 6.01 14.96 0.93
CA LEU A 122 4.97 14.97 -0.09
C LEU A 122 3.64 14.51 0.52
N ASN A 123 2.54 15.14 0.10
CA ASN A 123 1.16 14.70 0.35
C ASN A 123 0.34 15.11 -0.86
N LYS A 124 0.21 14.20 -1.84
CA LYS A 124 -0.41 14.47 -3.14
C LYS A 124 -1.12 13.24 -3.69
N THR A 125 -2.15 13.46 -4.47
CA THR A 125 -2.79 12.40 -5.26
C THR A 125 -1.89 11.94 -6.40
N LEU A 126 -2.09 10.70 -6.88
CA LEU A 126 -1.35 10.19 -8.04
C LEU A 126 -1.59 11.04 -9.29
N ASN A 127 -2.80 11.58 -9.45
CA ASN A 127 -3.13 12.48 -10.56
C ASN A 127 -2.30 13.78 -10.49
N GLU A 128 -2.27 14.46 -9.32
CA GLU A 128 -1.45 15.67 -9.14
C GLU A 128 0.03 15.40 -9.42
N ILE A 129 0.53 14.21 -9.01
CA ILE A 129 1.92 13.80 -9.25
C ILE A 129 2.15 13.58 -10.75
N GLY A 130 1.29 12.83 -11.43
CA GLY A 130 1.38 12.54 -12.86
C GLY A 130 1.23 13.77 -13.74
N ASP A 131 0.48 14.80 -13.29
CA ASP A 131 0.35 16.08 -13.99
C ASP A 131 1.65 16.89 -14.00
N LYS A 132 2.49 16.73 -12.99
CA LYS A 132 3.72 17.52 -12.79
C LYS A 132 5.00 16.77 -13.13
N LEU A 133 5.00 15.46 -12.95
CA LEU A 133 6.19 14.62 -13.08
C LEU A 133 6.01 13.55 -14.16
N TYR A 134 7.09 13.30 -14.88
CA TYR A 134 7.22 12.18 -15.81
C TYR A 134 8.06 11.09 -15.19
N PHE A 135 7.66 9.84 -15.37
CA PHE A 135 8.35 8.65 -14.90
C PHE A 135 8.62 7.71 -16.07
N GLY A 136 9.87 7.40 -16.35
CA GLY A 136 10.16 6.49 -17.45
C GLY A 136 11.58 6.56 -17.99
N PRO A 137 11.79 6.03 -19.21
CA PRO A 137 13.08 6.09 -19.88
C PRO A 137 13.53 7.54 -20.12
N LEU A 138 14.82 7.78 -19.91
CA LEU A 138 15.45 9.08 -20.10
C LEU A 138 16.46 9.04 -21.26
N LEU A 139 16.52 10.11 -22.04
CA LEU A 139 17.59 10.31 -23.01
C LEU A 139 18.89 10.70 -22.29
N PRO A 140 20.07 10.40 -22.87
CA PRO A 140 21.38 10.64 -22.24
C PRO A 140 21.63 12.11 -21.81
N GLU A 141 20.99 13.07 -22.49
CA GLU A 141 21.16 14.51 -22.25
C GLU A 141 20.05 15.10 -21.37
N GLU A 142 19.07 14.31 -20.97
CA GLU A 142 17.95 14.81 -20.17
C GLU A 142 18.35 15.06 -18.71
N LYS A 143 18.02 16.25 -18.21
CA LYS A 143 18.25 16.62 -16.84
C LYS A 143 17.18 15.99 -15.94
N ALA A 144 17.55 14.88 -15.30
CA ALA A 144 16.68 14.19 -14.35
C ALA A 144 16.69 14.86 -12.99
N LEU A 145 15.55 14.78 -12.28
CA LEU A 145 15.48 15.01 -10.85
C LEU A 145 16.11 13.82 -10.10
N TYR A 146 15.83 12.62 -10.57
CA TYR A 146 16.41 11.37 -10.07
C TYR A 146 16.47 10.36 -11.21
N SER A 147 17.50 9.53 -11.25
CA SER A 147 17.64 8.48 -12.26
C SER A 147 18.39 7.27 -11.78
N GLU A 148 18.07 6.11 -12.34
CA GLU A 148 18.69 4.83 -12.09
C GLU A 148 19.07 4.13 -13.40
N PRO A 149 20.26 3.47 -13.48
CA PRO A 149 20.60 2.65 -14.60
C PRO A 149 19.82 1.33 -14.57
N THR A 150 19.33 0.90 -15.73
CA THR A 150 18.72 -0.42 -15.93
C THR A 150 19.40 -1.15 -17.09
N PRO A 151 19.20 -2.47 -17.25
CA PRO A 151 19.73 -3.21 -18.41
C PRO A 151 19.23 -2.67 -19.77
N GLN A 152 18.09 -1.94 -19.80
CA GLN A 152 17.47 -1.38 -21.00
C GLN A 152 17.79 0.10 -21.22
N GLY A 153 18.59 0.71 -20.33
CA GLY A 153 18.91 2.14 -20.37
C GLY A 153 18.70 2.82 -19.03
N THR A 154 18.63 4.14 -19.02
CA THR A 154 18.39 4.91 -17.80
C THR A 154 16.89 5.20 -17.67
N ILE A 155 16.33 4.95 -16.47
CA ILE A 155 14.98 5.38 -16.10
C ILE A 155 15.08 6.46 -15.03
N GLY A 156 14.05 7.31 -14.91
CA GLY A 156 14.07 8.32 -13.86
C GLY A 156 12.82 9.20 -13.82
N VAL A 157 12.96 10.27 -13.06
CA VAL A 157 11.93 11.28 -12.83
C VAL A 157 12.41 12.62 -13.36
N THR A 158 11.55 13.29 -14.16
CA THR A 158 11.77 14.67 -14.60
C THR A 158 10.50 15.49 -14.38
N ALA A 159 10.57 16.82 -14.50
CA ALA A 159 9.37 17.62 -14.72
C ALA A 159 8.70 17.14 -16.02
N ARG A 160 7.36 17.17 -16.05
CA ARG A 160 6.60 16.64 -17.20
C ARG A 160 6.79 17.47 -18.48
N ASP A 161 6.85 18.81 -18.37
CA ASP A 161 7.20 19.78 -19.44
C ASP A 161 6.76 19.37 -20.86
N GLY A 162 5.47 19.03 -21.03
CA GLY A 162 4.90 18.63 -22.33
C GLY A 162 5.14 17.17 -22.73
N LYS A 163 5.76 16.35 -21.90
CA LYS A 163 5.86 14.89 -22.11
C LYS A 163 4.49 14.22 -21.95
N GLU A 164 4.34 13.06 -22.57
CA GLU A 164 3.16 12.22 -22.38
C GLU A 164 3.00 11.81 -20.91
N GLU A 165 1.75 11.56 -20.54
CA GLU A 165 1.44 11.04 -19.21
C GLU A 165 1.97 9.62 -19.05
N THR A 166 2.59 9.36 -17.90
CA THR A 166 3.08 8.04 -17.54
C THR A 166 2.52 7.61 -16.21
N ALA A 167 2.43 6.31 -15.98
CA ALA A 167 2.09 5.80 -14.65
C ALA A 167 3.15 6.28 -13.64
N VAL A 168 2.68 6.70 -12.47
CA VAL A 168 3.57 7.12 -11.37
C VAL A 168 4.30 5.90 -10.83
N SER A 169 5.62 5.90 -10.89
CA SER A 169 6.43 4.91 -10.20
C SER A 169 6.70 5.38 -8.77
N LEU A 170 6.09 4.71 -7.81
CA LEU A 170 6.23 5.07 -6.39
C LEU A 170 7.66 4.93 -5.90
N GLU A 171 8.41 3.95 -6.42
CA GLU A 171 9.80 3.74 -6.06
C GLU A 171 10.70 4.88 -6.52
N LEU A 172 10.56 5.29 -7.79
CA LEU A 172 11.29 6.44 -8.33
C LEU A 172 10.88 7.74 -7.63
N LEU A 173 9.59 7.91 -7.36
CA LEU A 173 9.07 9.07 -6.63
C LEU A 173 9.65 9.15 -5.22
N PHE A 174 9.65 8.05 -4.48
CA PHE A 174 10.21 7.97 -3.13
C PHE A 174 11.70 8.35 -3.14
N ASN A 175 12.49 7.71 -4.02
CA ASN A 175 13.92 7.98 -4.14
C ASN A 175 14.21 9.44 -4.53
N ALA A 176 13.42 10.00 -5.45
CA ALA A 176 13.53 11.41 -5.83
C ALA A 176 13.20 12.35 -4.66
N ALA A 177 12.12 12.07 -3.92
CA ALA A 177 11.67 12.90 -2.80
C ALA A 177 12.64 12.88 -1.62
N ILE A 178 13.27 11.75 -1.33
CA ILE A 178 14.29 11.64 -0.27
C ILE A 178 15.59 12.33 -0.68
N THR A 179 16.00 12.15 -1.94
CA THR A 179 17.30 12.67 -2.41
C THR A 179 17.25 14.18 -2.70
N TYR A 180 16.15 14.65 -3.27
CA TYR A 180 15.97 16.04 -3.71
C TYR A 180 14.64 16.65 -3.22
N PRO A 181 14.40 16.71 -1.91
CA PRO A 181 13.09 17.11 -1.35
C PRO A 181 12.65 18.50 -1.75
N LYS A 182 13.60 19.47 -1.81
CA LYS A 182 13.31 20.87 -2.18
C LYS A 182 12.86 21.02 -3.62
N GLU A 183 13.50 20.30 -4.52
CA GLU A 183 13.19 20.30 -5.96
C GLU A 183 11.81 19.70 -6.21
N ILE A 184 11.52 18.55 -5.61
CA ILE A 184 10.20 17.91 -5.70
C ILE A 184 9.12 18.84 -5.14
N GLN A 185 9.30 19.38 -3.94
CA GLN A 185 8.34 20.31 -3.34
C GLN A 185 8.11 21.55 -4.22
N ARG A 186 9.16 22.10 -4.82
CA ARG A 186 9.03 23.27 -5.72
C ARG A 186 8.16 22.95 -6.93
N ILE A 187 8.38 21.80 -7.58
CA ILE A 187 7.60 21.37 -8.76
C ILE A 187 6.16 21.07 -8.37
N MET A 188 5.96 20.38 -7.26
CA MET A 188 4.62 20.00 -6.81
C MET A 188 3.78 21.18 -6.31
N ASN A 189 4.39 22.32 -5.98
CA ASN A 189 3.71 23.53 -5.51
C ASN A 189 3.66 24.66 -6.57
N SER A 190 4.26 24.46 -7.76
CA SER A 190 4.15 25.37 -8.90
C SER A 190 2.83 25.15 -9.64
#